data_6dcb9f571cdc8806c81d444c1825c550
#
_entry.id   6dcb9f571cdc8806c81d444c1825c550
#
_cell.length_a   1.000
_cell.length_b   1.000
_cell.length_c   1.000
_cell.angle_alpha   90.00
_cell.angle_beta   90.00
_cell.angle_gamma   90.00
#
_symmetry.space_group_name_H-M   'P 1'
#
loop_
_entity.id
_entity.type
_entity.pdbx_description
1 polymer ?
#
loop_
_entity_poly.entity_id
_entity_poly.type
_entity_poly.pdbx_seq_one_letter_code
_entity_poly.pdbx_strand_id
1 'polypeptide(L)'
;MELEADDMRVLGAIQRGANSVRFLKGIVNLKKGELEQTLDVLDESHLISSSYVSGLLGQKKLVIQITDDGIKKIDQFVGDLENKWREVLELAMAGERDTLDAMIKERPFLINMMIFYGVTDLATLSRLNLRFLLEGKHLCYKCKKELGRFSQKFSVSSVRKFNFRLPKGMTTRDDLCADCFNKLPPAPKA
;
A
#
# COMPACT_ATOMS: atom_id res chain seq x y z
N MET A 1 -11.23 -7.76 16.45
CA MET A 1 -10.29 -8.06 15.33
C MET A 1 -9.66 -6.75 14.90
N GLU A 2 -8.34 -6.71 14.75
CA GLU A 2 -7.61 -5.53 14.27
C GLU A 2 -7.63 -5.58 12.74
N LEU A 3 -8.11 -4.50 12.11
CA LEU A 3 -8.17 -4.39 10.65
C LEU A 3 -6.80 -4.01 10.10
N GLU A 4 -6.41 -4.64 9.00
CA GLU A 4 -5.18 -4.34 8.29
C GLU A 4 -5.32 -3.08 7.40
N ALA A 5 -4.21 -2.56 6.90
CA ALA A 5 -4.20 -1.38 6.03
C ALA A 5 -5.03 -1.58 4.75
N ASP A 6 -5.02 -2.79 4.18
CA ASP A 6 -5.78 -3.09 2.97
C ASP A 6 -7.29 -3.17 3.25
N ASP A 7 -7.70 -3.66 4.43
CA ASP A 7 -9.11 -3.66 4.86
C ASP A 7 -9.64 -2.22 4.96
N MET A 8 -8.87 -1.34 5.60
CA MET A 8 -9.22 0.08 5.70
C MET A 8 -9.27 0.76 4.32
N ARG A 9 -8.38 0.43 3.39
CA ARG A 9 -8.43 0.97 2.02
C ARG A 9 -9.69 0.53 1.27
N VAL A 10 -10.06 -0.74 1.39
CA VAL A 10 -11.29 -1.27 0.79
C VAL A 10 -12.51 -0.59 1.40
N LEU A 11 -12.57 -0.50 2.74
CA LEU A 11 -13.66 0.16 3.45
C LEU A 11 -13.82 1.64 3.04
N GLY A 12 -12.71 2.39 2.98
CA GLY A 12 -12.70 3.77 2.52
C GLY A 12 -13.06 3.93 1.03
N ALA A 13 -12.73 2.96 0.18
CA ALA A 13 -13.18 2.96 -1.22
C ALA A 13 -14.69 2.75 -1.33
N ILE A 14 -15.27 1.87 -0.51
CA ILE A 14 -16.73 1.63 -0.45
C ILE A 14 -17.45 2.89 0.03
N GLN A 15 -16.95 3.57 1.06
CA GLN A 15 -17.50 4.84 1.54
C GLN A 15 -17.56 5.89 0.42
N ARG A 16 -16.59 5.90 -0.49
CA ARG A 16 -16.54 6.82 -1.65
C ARG A 16 -17.36 6.35 -2.86
N GLY A 17 -18.20 5.32 -2.69
CA GLY A 17 -19.12 4.86 -3.72
C GLY A 17 -18.62 3.71 -4.58
N ALA A 18 -17.49 3.07 -4.26
CA ALA A 18 -17.03 1.86 -4.94
C ALA A 18 -17.87 0.65 -4.51
N ASN A 19 -19.08 0.53 -5.05
CA ASN A 19 -20.11 -0.42 -4.63
C ASN A 19 -20.06 -1.78 -5.36
N SER A 20 -19.01 -2.08 -6.08
CA SER A 20 -18.85 -3.36 -6.80
C SER A 20 -17.41 -3.84 -6.83
N VAL A 21 -17.21 -5.15 -6.88
CA VAL A 21 -15.89 -5.80 -6.95
C VAL A 21 -15.04 -5.24 -8.10
N ARG A 22 -15.66 -4.92 -9.24
CA ARG A 22 -14.95 -4.34 -10.40
C ARG A 22 -14.35 -2.96 -10.10
N PHE A 23 -15.11 -2.08 -9.43
CA PHE A 23 -14.63 -0.76 -9.06
C PHE A 23 -13.57 -0.85 -7.97
N LEU A 24 -13.77 -1.69 -6.94
CA LEU A 24 -12.80 -1.90 -5.87
C LEU A 24 -11.45 -2.36 -6.40
N LYS A 25 -11.42 -3.32 -7.34
CA LYS A 25 -10.17 -3.76 -7.99
C LYS A 25 -9.39 -2.64 -8.65
N GLY A 26 -10.07 -1.67 -9.27
CA GLY A 26 -9.43 -0.52 -9.91
C GLY A 26 -8.80 0.47 -8.91
N ILE A 27 -9.32 0.54 -7.69
CA ILE A 27 -8.90 1.51 -6.67
C ILE A 27 -7.83 0.96 -5.73
N VAL A 28 -8.02 -0.30 -5.25
CA VAL A 28 -7.20 -0.83 -4.16
C VAL A 28 -6.01 -1.67 -4.62
N ASN A 29 -5.92 -1.99 -5.92
CA ASN A 29 -4.83 -2.77 -6.53
C ASN A 29 -4.53 -4.11 -5.82
N LEU A 30 -5.57 -4.77 -5.30
CA LEU A 30 -5.49 -6.10 -4.71
C LEU A 30 -5.74 -7.20 -5.75
N LYS A 31 -5.15 -8.37 -5.56
CA LYS A 31 -5.52 -9.56 -6.34
C LYS A 31 -6.94 -9.99 -6.00
N LYS A 32 -7.55 -10.76 -6.92
CA LYS A 32 -8.96 -11.18 -6.77
C LYS A 32 -9.21 -11.90 -5.43
N GLY A 33 -8.36 -12.84 -5.07
CA GLY A 33 -8.50 -13.62 -3.82
C GLY A 33 -8.27 -12.77 -2.56
N GLU A 34 -7.31 -11.83 -2.59
CA GLU A 34 -7.04 -10.90 -1.49
C GLU A 34 -8.24 -9.98 -1.25
N LEU A 35 -8.83 -9.44 -2.32
CA LEU A 35 -10.02 -8.59 -2.22
C LEU A 35 -11.24 -9.37 -1.68
N GLU A 36 -11.43 -10.61 -2.12
CA GLU A 36 -12.52 -11.45 -1.63
C GLU A 36 -12.37 -11.69 -0.12
N GLN A 37 -11.17 -12.08 0.35
CA GLN A 37 -10.88 -12.24 1.77
C GLN A 37 -11.13 -10.95 2.57
N THR A 38 -10.68 -9.80 2.08
CA THR A 38 -10.94 -8.51 2.72
C THR A 38 -12.44 -8.22 2.81
N LEU A 39 -13.21 -8.49 1.75
CA LEU A 39 -14.66 -8.28 1.79
C LEU A 39 -15.35 -9.21 2.79
N ASP A 40 -14.92 -10.46 2.88
CA ASP A 40 -15.45 -11.42 3.86
C ASP A 40 -15.16 -10.93 5.30
N VAL A 41 -13.94 -10.48 5.58
CA VAL A 41 -13.55 -9.90 6.89
C VAL A 41 -14.40 -8.68 7.25
N LEU A 42 -14.64 -7.79 6.30
CA LEU A 42 -15.45 -6.58 6.52
C LEU A 42 -16.94 -6.90 6.73
N ASP A 43 -17.47 -7.89 6.02
CA ASP A 43 -18.86 -8.34 6.16
C ASP A 43 -19.09 -9.07 7.50
N GLU A 44 -18.21 -10.00 7.88
CA GLU A 44 -18.21 -10.69 9.17
C GLU A 44 -18.08 -9.71 10.36
N SER A 45 -17.37 -8.61 10.17
CA SER A 45 -17.21 -7.53 11.15
C SER A 45 -18.39 -6.55 11.14
N HIS A 46 -19.41 -6.76 10.31
CA HIS A 46 -20.57 -5.88 10.13
C HIS A 46 -20.24 -4.44 9.71
N LEU A 47 -19.07 -4.23 9.08
CA LEU A 47 -18.66 -2.90 8.61
C LEU A 47 -19.19 -2.59 7.20
N ILE A 48 -19.55 -3.63 6.45
CA ILE A 48 -20.24 -3.54 5.17
C ILE A 48 -21.46 -4.45 5.16
N SER A 49 -22.35 -4.24 4.19
CA SER A 49 -23.43 -5.17 3.85
C SER A 49 -23.41 -5.48 2.39
N SER A 50 -23.63 -6.75 2.06
CA SER A 50 -23.64 -7.26 0.69
C SER A 50 -25.06 -7.65 0.28
N SER A 51 -25.56 -7.19 -0.86
CA SER A 51 -26.88 -7.56 -1.38
C SER A 51 -26.84 -7.81 -2.89
N TYR A 52 -27.73 -8.72 -3.36
CA TYR A 52 -27.89 -8.94 -4.79
C TYR A 52 -29.07 -8.14 -5.33
N VAL A 53 -28.80 -7.26 -6.27
CA VAL A 53 -29.82 -6.46 -6.97
C VAL A 53 -30.06 -7.05 -8.36
N SER A 54 -31.32 -7.24 -8.74
CA SER A 54 -31.70 -7.68 -10.10
C SER A 54 -31.51 -6.54 -11.08
N GLY A 55 -30.65 -6.71 -12.08
CA GLY A 55 -30.50 -5.78 -13.20
C GLY A 55 -31.62 -5.90 -14.24
N LEU A 56 -31.66 -4.97 -15.20
CA LEU A 56 -32.70 -4.87 -16.26
C LEU A 56 -32.88 -6.15 -17.10
N LEU A 57 -31.87 -7.02 -17.14
CA LEU A 57 -31.90 -8.28 -17.92
C LEU A 57 -31.91 -9.52 -17.01
N GLY A 58 -32.38 -9.39 -15.76
CA GLY A 58 -32.44 -10.51 -14.81
C GLY A 58 -31.08 -10.96 -14.25
N GLN A 59 -29.98 -10.27 -14.59
CA GLN A 59 -28.66 -10.57 -14.05
C GLN A 59 -28.59 -10.09 -12.60
N LYS A 60 -28.19 -10.97 -11.70
CA LYS A 60 -27.92 -10.62 -10.29
C LYS A 60 -26.58 -9.88 -10.20
N LYS A 61 -26.59 -8.64 -9.71
CA LYS A 61 -25.40 -7.83 -9.47
C LYS A 61 -25.19 -7.71 -7.96
N LEU A 62 -23.99 -8.07 -7.49
CA LEU A 62 -23.60 -7.86 -6.10
C LEU A 62 -23.38 -6.35 -5.90
N VAL A 63 -24.08 -5.77 -4.94
CA VAL A 63 -23.91 -4.40 -4.48
C VAL A 63 -23.42 -4.43 -3.04
N ILE A 64 -22.36 -3.68 -2.78
CA ILE A 64 -21.69 -3.59 -1.49
C ILE A 64 -21.93 -2.17 -0.95
N GLN A 65 -22.34 -2.07 0.30
CA GLN A 65 -22.61 -0.80 0.97
C GLN A 65 -21.90 -0.76 2.33
N ILE A 66 -21.47 0.42 2.73
CA ILE A 66 -20.92 0.62 4.07
C ILE A 66 -22.06 0.73 5.09
N THR A 67 -21.85 0.21 6.29
CA THR A 67 -22.78 0.33 7.42
C THR A 67 -22.44 1.56 8.28
N ASP A 68 -23.32 1.93 9.22
CA ASP A 68 -23.04 2.99 10.19
C ASP A 68 -21.82 2.66 11.07
N ASP A 69 -21.61 1.39 11.39
CA ASP A 69 -20.43 0.97 12.16
C ASP A 69 -19.15 1.03 11.30
N GLY A 70 -19.27 0.74 10.00
CA GLY A 70 -18.19 0.97 9.05
C GLY A 70 -17.80 2.44 8.96
N ILE A 71 -18.77 3.36 8.92
CA ILE A 71 -18.52 4.81 8.92
C ILE A 71 -17.80 5.22 10.21
N LYS A 72 -18.32 4.84 11.39
CA LYS A 72 -17.67 5.12 12.68
C LYS A 72 -16.24 4.60 12.75
N LYS A 73 -16.00 3.40 12.18
CA LYS A 73 -14.67 2.80 12.13
C LYS A 73 -13.70 3.63 11.29
N ILE A 74 -14.17 4.16 10.15
CA ILE A 74 -13.38 5.08 9.32
C ILE A 74 -13.08 6.37 10.09
N ASP A 75 -14.07 6.98 10.74
CA ASP A 75 -13.90 8.23 11.47
C ASP A 75 -12.85 8.08 12.60
N GLN A 76 -12.89 6.97 13.34
CA GLN A 76 -11.87 6.63 14.34
C GLN A 76 -10.47 6.51 13.69
N PHE A 77 -10.38 5.78 12.59
CA PHE A 77 -9.11 5.57 11.90
C PHE A 77 -8.54 6.87 11.34
N VAL A 78 -9.38 7.74 10.77
CA VAL A 78 -8.96 9.06 10.29
C VAL A 78 -8.47 9.92 11.44
N GLY A 79 -9.16 9.92 12.58
CA GLY A 79 -8.69 10.62 13.79
C GLY A 79 -7.31 10.14 14.26
N ASP A 80 -7.05 8.83 14.21
CA ASP A 80 -5.72 8.27 14.52
C ASP A 80 -4.66 8.70 13.50
N LEU A 81 -5.01 8.75 12.20
CA LEU A 81 -4.11 9.26 11.15
C LEU A 81 -3.79 10.75 11.34
N GLU A 82 -4.76 11.57 11.72
CA GLU A 82 -4.56 13.00 12.01
C GLU A 82 -3.65 13.22 13.23
N ASN A 83 -3.80 12.41 14.27
CA ASN A 83 -2.91 12.44 15.44
C ASN A 83 -1.48 12.07 15.03
N LYS A 84 -1.31 11.01 14.22
CA LYS A 84 -0.01 10.61 13.70
C LYS A 84 0.58 11.63 12.73
N TRP A 85 -0.24 12.33 11.95
CA TRP A 85 0.23 13.41 11.09
C TRP A 85 0.80 14.57 11.90
N ARG A 86 0.16 14.95 13.02
CA ARG A 86 0.71 15.96 13.94
C ARG A 86 2.07 15.56 14.48
N GLU A 87 2.23 14.31 14.92
CA GLU A 87 3.51 13.75 15.37
C GLU A 87 4.60 13.85 14.26
N VAL A 88 4.23 13.48 13.02
CA VAL A 88 5.14 13.63 11.85
C VAL A 88 5.58 15.08 11.66
N LEU A 89 4.66 16.04 11.77
CA LEU A 89 4.98 17.46 11.63
C LEU A 89 5.89 17.97 12.76
N GLU A 90 5.64 17.58 14.00
CA GLU A 90 6.46 17.94 15.16
C GLU A 90 7.89 17.43 15.01
N LEU A 91 8.07 16.15 14.66
CA LEU A 91 9.37 15.54 14.39
C LEU A 91 10.09 16.20 13.22
N ALA A 92 9.35 16.54 12.16
CA ALA A 92 9.91 17.24 11.00
C ALA A 92 10.40 18.63 11.34
N MET A 93 9.66 19.40 12.15
CA MET A 93 10.04 20.73 12.62
C MET A 93 11.23 20.68 13.59
N ALA A 94 11.31 19.63 14.41
CA ALA A 94 12.44 19.40 15.30
C ALA A 94 13.70 18.89 14.56
N GLY A 95 13.59 18.52 13.27
CA GLY A 95 14.70 17.98 12.48
C GLY A 95 15.03 16.51 12.80
N GLU A 96 14.15 15.81 13.51
CA GLU A 96 14.35 14.43 13.97
C GLU A 96 14.11 13.40 12.86
N ARG A 97 15.00 13.39 11.89
CA ARG A 97 14.87 12.55 10.67
C ARG A 97 14.96 11.06 10.94
N ASP A 98 15.82 10.66 11.88
CA ASP A 98 16.01 9.25 12.22
C ASP A 98 14.76 8.66 12.91
N THR A 99 14.12 9.45 13.77
CA THR A 99 12.84 9.09 14.42
C THR A 99 11.71 8.96 13.41
N LEU A 100 11.62 9.89 12.44
CA LEU A 100 10.68 9.81 11.33
C LEU A 100 10.90 8.54 10.47
N ASP A 101 12.15 8.26 10.13
CA ASP A 101 12.52 7.07 9.37
C ASP A 101 12.15 5.76 10.12
N ALA A 102 12.32 5.73 11.44
CA ALA A 102 11.93 4.58 12.27
C ALA A 102 10.42 4.39 12.28
N MET A 103 9.64 5.47 12.49
CA MET A 103 8.18 5.45 12.47
C MET A 103 7.63 4.89 11.14
N ILE A 104 8.19 5.33 9.99
CA ILE A 104 7.74 4.86 8.66
C ILE A 104 8.15 3.41 8.41
N LYS A 105 9.30 2.96 8.94
CA LYS A 105 9.70 1.54 8.85
C LYS A 105 8.74 0.61 9.58
N GLU A 106 8.23 1.03 10.73
CA GLU A 106 7.24 0.27 11.48
C GLU A 106 5.88 0.22 10.79
N ARG A 107 5.53 1.29 10.07
CA ARG A 107 4.24 1.43 9.39
C ARG A 107 4.41 1.93 7.95
N PRO A 108 4.90 1.09 7.02
CA PRO A 108 5.29 1.51 5.67
C PRO A 108 4.15 2.08 4.82
N PHE A 109 2.89 1.82 5.19
CA PHE A 109 1.72 2.34 4.48
C PHE A 109 1.14 3.62 5.10
N LEU A 110 1.69 4.10 6.22
CA LEU A 110 1.11 5.20 7.00
C LEU A 110 0.85 6.45 6.15
N ILE A 111 1.88 6.94 5.45
CA ILE A 111 1.76 8.15 4.62
C ILE A 111 0.80 7.96 3.44
N ASN A 112 0.81 6.78 2.82
CA ASN A 112 -0.12 6.47 1.74
C ASN A 112 -1.58 6.44 2.22
N MET A 113 -1.83 5.96 3.45
CA MET A 113 -3.15 5.99 4.08
C MET A 113 -3.58 7.42 4.43
N MET A 114 -2.65 8.25 4.93
CA MET A 114 -2.92 9.67 5.18
C MET A 114 -3.33 10.41 3.89
N ILE A 115 -2.66 10.14 2.77
CA ILE A 115 -3.03 10.70 1.47
C ILE A 115 -4.37 10.15 1.00
N PHE A 116 -4.57 8.84 1.09
CA PHE A 116 -5.80 8.18 0.67
C PHE A 116 -7.01 8.74 1.42
N TYR A 117 -6.90 9.00 2.71
CA TYR A 117 -7.98 9.58 3.52
C TYR A 117 -8.02 11.11 3.52
N GLY A 118 -7.10 11.78 2.83
CA GLY A 118 -7.09 13.25 2.69
C GLY A 118 -6.57 14.00 3.92
N VAL A 119 -5.88 13.30 4.85
CA VAL A 119 -5.22 13.91 6.02
C VAL A 119 -4.03 14.77 5.58
N THR A 120 -3.35 14.39 4.50
CA THR A 120 -2.32 15.17 3.83
C THR A 120 -2.36 14.93 2.32
N ASP A 121 -1.54 15.66 1.57
CA ASP A 121 -1.42 15.51 0.13
C ASP A 121 0.03 15.63 -0.36
N LEU A 122 0.25 15.28 -1.64
CA LEU A 122 1.58 15.33 -2.27
C LEU A 122 2.17 16.75 -2.31
N ALA A 123 1.33 17.77 -2.43
CA ALA A 123 1.78 19.16 -2.48
C ALA A 123 2.27 19.60 -1.10
N THR A 124 1.56 19.25 -0.05
CA THR A 124 1.96 19.49 1.35
C THR A 124 3.26 18.77 1.69
N LEU A 125 3.40 17.48 1.35
CA LEU A 125 4.64 16.74 1.54
C LEU A 125 5.82 17.37 0.78
N SER A 126 5.59 17.87 -0.45
CA SER A 126 6.63 18.56 -1.22
C SER A 126 7.06 19.87 -0.58
N ARG A 127 6.09 20.68 -0.15
CA ARG A 127 6.34 21.97 0.50
C ARG A 127 7.12 21.85 1.81
N LEU A 128 6.86 20.76 2.54
CA LEU A 128 7.53 20.45 3.81
C LEU A 128 8.81 19.62 3.64
N ASN A 129 9.25 19.35 2.40
CA ASN A 129 10.39 18.46 2.10
C ASN A 129 10.25 17.03 2.68
N LEU A 130 9.02 16.55 2.86
CA LEU A 130 8.70 15.24 3.43
C LEU A 130 8.42 14.15 2.38
N ARG A 131 8.68 14.42 1.09
CA ARG A 131 8.43 13.42 0.02
C ARG A 131 9.24 12.13 0.19
N PHE A 132 10.36 12.20 0.90
CA PHE A 132 11.15 11.00 1.20
C PHE A 132 10.37 9.96 2.04
N LEU A 133 9.34 10.36 2.77
CA LEU A 133 8.46 9.47 3.53
C LEU A 133 7.58 8.58 2.63
N LEU A 134 7.33 9.01 1.39
CA LEU A 134 6.60 8.22 0.37
C LEU A 134 7.51 7.21 -0.33
N GLU A 135 8.77 7.59 -0.47
CA GLU A 135 9.79 6.75 -1.05
C GLU A 135 10.26 5.80 0.05
N GLY A 136 9.49 4.72 0.31
CA GLY A 136 9.99 3.66 1.18
C GLY A 136 11.44 3.36 0.79
N LYS A 137 12.36 3.26 1.77
CA LYS A 137 13.78 3.00 1.49
C LYS A 137 13.86 1.79 0.58
N HIS A 138 14.11 1.99 -0.70
CA HIS A 138 14.39 0.90 -1.61
C HIS A 138 15.68 0.24 -1.14
N LEU A 139 15.54 -0.91 -0.54
CA LEU A 139 16.69 -1.70 -0.10
C LEU A 139 17.05 -2.71 -1.18
N CYS A 140 18.35 -2.89 -1.39
CA CYS A 140 18.81 -4.00 -2.21
C CYS A 140 18.31 -5.32 -1.63
N TYR A 141 17.64 -6.14 -2.43
CA TYR A 141 17.09 -7.42 -2.00
C TYR A 141 18.13 -8.31 -1.32
N LYS A 142 19.36 -8.34 -1.83
CA LYS A 142 20.43 -9.24 -1.35
C LYS A 142 21.22 -8.69 -0.16
N CYS A 143 21.76 -7.46 -0.25
CA CYS A 143 22.64 -6.90 0.78
C CYS A 143 21.99 -5.89 1.71
N LYS A 144 20.70 -5.59 1.52
CA LYS A 144 19.91 -4.63 2.29
C LYS A 144 20.47 -3.19 2.31
N LYS A 145 21.47 -2.89 1.45
CA LYS A 145 21.97 -1.54 1.24
C LYS A 145 20.85 -0.66 0.68
N GLU A 146 20.74 0.55 1.19
CA GLU A 146 19.78 1.54 0.70
C GLU A 146 20.08 1.91 -0.77
N LEU A 147 19.07 1.85 -1.60
CA LEU A 147 19.11 2.23 -3.00
C LEU A 147 18.54 3.65 -3.14
N GLY A 148 19.42 4.64 -3.10
CA GLY A 148 19.05 6.04 -3.26
C GLY A 148 18.36 6.31 -4.62
N ARG A 149 17.76 7.50 -4.74
CA ARG A 149 17.02 7.93 -5.95
C ARG A 149 17.84 7.83 -7.24
N PHE A 150 19.14 8.11 -7.15
CA PHE A 150 20.08 8.06 -8.29
C PHE A 150 20.89 6.77 -8.35
N SER A 151 20.66 5.83 -7.44
CA SER A 151 21.34 4.53 -7.47
C SER A 151 20.85 3.71 -8.64
N GLN A 152 21.75 3.04 -9.33
CA GLN A 152 21.43 2.08 -10.35
C GLN A 152 20.68 0.90 -9.73
N LYS A 153 19.45 0.65 -10.17
CA LYS A 153 18.54 -0.39 -9.65
C LYS A 153 18.30 -1.43 -10.73
N PHE A 154 18.39 -2.70 -10.36
CA PHE A 154 18.18 -3.82 -11.27
C PHE A 154 17.00 -4.66 -10.77
N SER A 155 15.90 -4.59 -11.49
CA SER A 155 14.67 -5.34 -11.22
C SER A 155 14.77 -6.79 -11.72
N VAL A 156 13.75 -7.60 -11.41
CA VAL A 156 13.61 -8.97 -11.94
C VAL A 156 13.70 -9.02 -13.47
N SER A 157 13.10 -8.04 -14.16
CA SER A 157 13.19 -7.94 -15.62
C SER A 157 14.63 -7.72 -16.10
N SER A 158 15.40 -6.89 -15.40
CA SER A 158 16.83 -6.68 -15.69
C SER A 158 17.63 -7.97 -15.49
N VAL A 159 17.42 -8.68 -14.37
CA VAL A 159 18.10 -9.96 -14.09
C VAL A 159 17.84 -10.98 -15.21
N ARG A 160 16.58 -11.10 -15.65
CA ARG A 160 16.20 -11.99 -16.76
C ARG A 160 16.79 -11.56 -18.10
N LYS A 161 16.75 -10.26 -18.41
CA LYS A 161 17.28 -9.70 -19.68
C LYS A 161 18.78 -9.98 -19.86
N PHE A 162 19.53 -9.93 -18.76
CA PHE A 162 20.97 -10.20 -18.77
C PHE A 162 21.31 -11.68 -18.53
N ASN A 163 20.30 -12.55 -18.57
CA ASN A 163 20.46 -14.01 -18.45
C ASN A 163 21.17 -14.44 -17.15
N PHE A 164 20.87 -13.75 -16.04
CA PHE A 164 21.33 -14.14 -14.72
C PHE A 164 20.30 -14.98 -13.99
N ARG A 165 20.78 -15.80 -13.06
CA ARG A 165 19.91 -16.59 -12.19
C ARG A 165 19.22 -15.68 -11.18
N LEU A 166 17.88 -15.73 -11.15
CA LEU A 166 17.09 -14.94 -10.22
C LEU A 166 17.32 -15.40 -8.77
N PRO A 167 17.63 -14.48 -7.82
CA PRO A 167 17.71 -14.83 -6.40
C PRO A 167 16.41 -15.47 -5.90
N LYS A 168 16.53 -16.52 -5.08
CA LYS A 168 15.37 -17.24 -4.55
C LYS A 168 14.47 -16.29 -3.73
N GLY A 169 13.19 -16.23 -4.05
CA GLY A 169 12.21 -15.37 -3.38
C GLY A 169 12.16 -13.91 -3.83
N MET A 170 13.01 -13.48 -4.79
CA MET A 170 12.94 -12.14 -5.36
C MET A 170 11.68 -11.95 -6.21
N THR A 171 10.93 -10.90 -5.94
CA THR A 171 9.67 -10.54 -6.59
C THR A 171 9.83 -9.34 -7.52
N THR A 172 8.79 -9.03 -8.29
CA THR A 172 8.77 -7.84 -9.18
C THR A 172 8.82 -6.50 -8.44
N ARG A 173 8.67 -6.51 -7.13
CA ARG A 173 8.76 -5.32 -6.25
C ARG A 173 10.17 -5.10 -5.69
N ASP A 174 11.08 -6.07 -5.89
CA ASP A 174 12.43 -6.04 -5.35
C ASP A 174 13.43 -5.57 -6.39
N ASP A 175 14.44 -4.84 -5.93
CA ASP A 175 15.57 -4.37 -6.74
C ASP A 175 16.91 -4.82 -6.14
N LEU A 176 17.94 -4.93 -7.00
CA LEU A 176 19.33 -5.17 -6.62
C LEU A 176 20.16 -3.90 -6.85
N CYS A 177 21.16 -3.67 -6.00
CA CYS A 177 22.22 -2.72 -6.28
C CYS A 177 23.16 -3.27 -7.37
N ALA A 178 23.96 -2.41 -7.99
CA ALA A 178 24.92 -2.79 -9.04
C ALA A 178 25.89 -3.88 -8.56
N ASP A 179 26.42 -3.76 -7.34
CA ASP A 179 27.36 -4.74 -6.79
C ASP A 179 26.75 -6.14 -6.64
N CYS A 180 25.49 -6.21 -6.18
CA CYS A 180 24.80 -7.48 -6.04
C CYS A 180 24.34 -8.06 -7.37
N PHE A 181 23.95 -7.20 -8.30
CA PHE A 181 23.58 -7.60 -9.66
C PHE A 181 24.77 -8.20 -10.41
N ASN A 182 25.93 -7.54 -10.39
CA ASN A 182 27.14 -8.01 -11.05
C ASN A 182 27.72 -9.31 -10.46
N LYS A 183 27.35 -9.64 -9.24
CA LYS A 183 27.74 -10.91 -8.56
C LYS A 183 26.71 -12.02 -8.73
N LEU A 184 25.71 -11.86 -9.58
CA LEU A 184 24.74 -12.92 -9.87
C LEU A 184 25.37 -14.00 -10.73
N PRO A 185 25.11 -15.28 -10.45
CA PRO A 185 25.52 -16.37 -11.31
C PRO A 185 24.72 -16.36 -12.63
N PRO A 186 25.28 -16.81 -13.74
CA PRO A 186 24.53 -16.96 -14.98
C PRO A 186 23.36 -17.94 -14.79
N ALA A 187 22.31 -17.73 -15.57
CA ALA A 187 21.21 -18.69 -15.60
C ALA A 187 21.69 -20.04 -16.16
N PRO A 188 21.18 -21.17 -15.66
CA PRO A 188 21.47 -22.45 -16.25
C PRO A 188 21.08 -22.44 -17.74
N LYS A 189 21.98 -22.93 -18.59
CA LYS A 189 21.63 -23.16 -20.01
C LYS A 189 20.49 -24.17 -20.04
N ALA A 190 19.40 -23.80 -20.70
CA ALA A 190 18.29 -24.72 -20.98
C ALA A 190 18.75 -25.83 -21.94
#